data_52fcbde13691e8cb761db98f0f438c4a
#
_entry.id   52fcbde13691e8cb761db98f0f438c4a
#
_cell.length_a   1.000
_cell.length_b   1.000
_cell.length_c   1.000
_cell.angle_alpha   90.00
_cell.angle_beta   90.00
_cell.angle_gamma   90.00
#
_symmetry.space_group_name_H-M   'P 1'
#
loop_
_entity.id
_entity.type
_entity.pdbx_description
1 polymer ?
#
loop_
_entity_poly.entity_id
_entity_poly.type
_entity_poly.pdbx_seq_one_letter_code
_entity_poly.pdbx_strand_id
1 'polypeptide(L)'
;DLDYFDEANGNNYQLVMDLQFDKYGNLWIANPYAVHKREPIHVIDTIGDWFHYSSDDANNHLSRSPGSLTFDNWGRLWVAAFQAEEANSDAPNGGLFMLDYYGYVTNPNSFEWTSIIDGGSVWSIAMGNMDRLFYLTPTGLNYFDLVNSPSPVERENPYAFFPNISFGSGSKLRVDYRGNIWALSPTNGIHVLLDNTSPWPDINGLRKENSFLTSDEVIDVDFDSNNGLAYIATSNGLNIFRIPFKKSYENYSEMKIYPSPFHLPADTPLIVDGLTDDSSMMVMTLNGHIIRKIPSAGLANDGYQLQWDGKDEDGNWLGSGVYLLSIYDYSGQSQIGKVTVIKH
;
A
#
# COMPACT_ATOMS: atom_id res chain seq x y z
N ASP A 1 -26.92 1.32 -15.48
CA ASP A 1 -26.10 2.24 -16.28
C ASP A 1 -25.56 3.36 -15.41
N LEU A 2 -24.32 3.81 -15.66
CA LEU A 2 -23.67 4.92 -14.95
C LEU A 2 -24.42 6.23 -15.18
N ASP A 3 -24.38 7.12 -14.18
CA ASP A 3 -24.85 8.50 -14.34
C ASP A 3 -23.84 9.31 -15.19
N TYR A 4 -24.25 10.42 -15.74
CA TYR A 4 -23.43 11.18 -16.66
C TYR A 4 -23.40 12.68 -16.34
N PHE A 5 -22.38 13.34 -16.83
CA PHE A 5 -22.25 14.78 -16.84
C PHE A 5 -23.01 15.34 -18.06
N ASP A 6 -23.95 16.23 -17.80
CA ASP A 6 -24.71 16.93 -18.84
C ASP A 6 -24.05 18.31 -19.08
N GLU A 7 -23.24 18.39 -20.11
CA GLU A 7 -22.72 19.68 -20.54
C GLU A 7 -23.79 20.44 -21.36
N ALA A 8 -23.84 21.73 -21.17
CA ALA A 8 -24.75 22.65 -21.86
C ALA A 8 -24.75 22.53 -23.41
N ASN A 9 -23.78 21.81 -23.96
CA ASN A 9 -23.61 21.55 -25.41
C ASN A 9 -24.05 20.13 -25.85
N GLY A 10 -24.70 19.38 -24.97
CA GLY A 10 -25.25 18.05 -25.28
C GLY A 10 -24.23 16.91 -25.38
N ASN A 11 -23.01 17.10 -24.90
CA ASN A 11 -22.02 16.04 -24.78
C ASN A 11 -22.14 15.37 -23.42
N ASN A 12 -22.88 14.27 -23.36
CA ASN A 12 -22.96 13.45 -22.16
C ASN A 12 -21.76 12.51 -22.14
N TYR A 13 -20.96 12.54 -21.08
CA TYR A 13 -19.90 11.57 -20.86
C TYR A 13 -20.00 10.95 -19.48
N GLN A 14 -19.56 9.72 -19.38
CA GLN A 14 -19.52 8.93 -18.15
C GLN A 14 -18.07 8.71 -17.75
N LEU A 15 -17.78 8.88 -16.47
CA LEU A 15 -16.46 8.69 -15.94
C LEU A 15 -16.49 7.63 -14.82
N VAL A 16 -15.43 6.84 -14.78
CA VAL A 16 -15.15 5.93 -13.67
C VAL A 16 -13.77 6.28 -13.15
N MET A 17 -13.69 6.63 -11.87
CA MET A 17 -12.43 6.99 -11.25
C MET A 17 -11.84 5.87 -10.42
N ASP A 18 -12.67 5.04 -9.81
CA ASP A 18 -12.21 3.91 -9.01
C ASP A 18 -13.21 2.75 -9.05
N LEU A 19 -12.68 1.54 -8.89
CA LEU A 19 -13.41 0.27 -8.86
C LEU A 19 -12.90 -0.56 -7.69
N GLN A 20 -13.79 -1.02 -6.82
CA GLN A 20 -13.43 -1.86 -5.68
C GLN A 20 -14.41 -3.02 -5.52
N PHE A 21 -13.87 -4.21 -5.25
CA PHE A 21 -14.69 -5.33 -4.81
C PHE A 21 -14.81 -5.33 -3.29
N ASP A 22 -16.04 -5.50 -2.78
CA ASP A 22 -16.23 -5.79 -1.38
C ASP A 22 -15.93 -7.27 -1.06
N LYS A 23 -15.90 -7.61 0.22
CA LYS A 23 -15.66 -8.99 0.66
C LYS A 23 -16.77 -9.99 0.29
N TYR A 24 -17.89 -9.50 -0.21
CA TYR A 24 -19.00 -10.32 -0.67
C TYR A 24 -18.99 -10.53 -2.19
N GLY A 25 -18.08 -9.87 -2.90
CA GLY A 25 -17.90 -9.97 -4.34
C GLY A 25 -18.72 -8.97 -5.16
N ASN A 26 -19.35 -7.98 -4.52
CA ASN A 26 -20.02 -6.89 -5.23
C ASN A 26 -18.98 -5.89 -5.75
N LEU A 27 -19.16 -5.39 -6.96
CA LEU A 27 -18.32 -4.37 -7.57
C LEU A 27 -18.86 -2.98 -7.31
N TRP A 28 -18.12 -2.17 -6.59
CA TRP A 28 -18.42 -0.78 -6.28
C TRP A 28 -17.69 0.16 -7.25
N ILE A 29 -18.36 1.20 -7.71
CA ILE A 29 -17.90 2.09 -8.78
C ILE A 29 -18.04 3.54 -8.33
N ALA A 30 -16.93 4.28 -8.38
CA ALA A 30 -16.91 5.74 -8.20
C ALA A 30 -17.14 6.41 -9.57
N ASN A 31 -18.27 7.10 -9.71
CA ASN A 31 -18.68 7.81 -10.91
C ASN A 31 -18.74 9.33 -10.63
N PRO A 32 -17.65 10.06 -10.82
CA PRO A 32 -17.63 11.50 -10.59
C PRO A 32 -18.46 12.25 -11.62
N TYR A 33 -18.81 13.48 -11.27
CA TYR A 33 -19.63 14.37 -12.11
C TYR A 33 -21.01 13.78 -12.48
N ALA A 34 -21.54 12.95 -11.60
CA ALA A 34 -22.88 12.40 -11.71
C ALA A 34 -23.95 13.50 -11.51
N VAL A 35 -24.22 14.27 -12.55
CA VAL A 35 -25.06 15.48 -12.48
C VAL A 35 -26.51 15.17 -12.78
N HIS A 36 -26.77 14.25 -13.71
CA HIS A 36 -28.10 14.01 -14.24
C HIS A 36 -29.05 13.44 -13.18
N LYS A 37 -28.66 12.34 -12.50
CA LYS A 37 -29.47 11.73 -11.44
C LYS A 37 -28.85 11.95 -10.04
N ARG A 38 -27.66 12.52 -9.97
CA ARG A 38 -26.91 12.72 -8.73
C ARG A 38 -26.54 11.39 -8.03
N GLU A 39 -26.24 10.37 -8.83
CA GLU A 39 -25.88 9.02 -8.41
C GLU A 39 -24.37 8.79 -8.57
N PRO A 40 -23.52 9.29 -7.66
CA PRO A 40 -22.07 9.20 -7.81
C PRO A 40 -21.47 7.84 -7.45
N ILE A 41 -22.23 6.96 -6.80
CA ILE A 41 -21.79 5.60 -6.42
C ILE A 41 -22.75 4.57 -7.01
N HIS A 42 -22.20 3.58 -7.65
CA HIS A 42 -22.94 2.45 -8.18
C HIS A 42 -22.37 1.13 -7.67
N VAL A 43 -23.22 0.11 -7.62
CA VAL A 43 -22.82 -1.25 -7.24
C VAL A 43 -23.40 -2.24 -8.24
N ILE A 44 -22.59 -3.21 -8.62
CA ILE A 44 -23.04 -4.41 -9.34
C ILE A 44 -22.88 -5.58 -8.39
N ASP A 45 -23.97 -6.27 -8.10
CA ASP A 45 -23.90 -7.44 -7.23
C ASP A 45 -23.35 -8.70 -7.96
N THR A 46 -23.23 -9.79 -7.24
CA THR A 46 -22.66 -11.05 -7.78
C THR A 46 -23.53 -11.73 -8.83
N ILE A 47 -24.79 -11.32 -8.98
CA ILE A 47 -25.70 -11.83 -10.03
C ILE A 47 -25.87 -10.86 -11.20
N GLY A 48 -25.24 -9.66 -11.11
CA GLY A 48 -25.19 -8.67 -12.17
C GLY A 48 -26.28 -7.58 -12.07
N ASP A 49 -26.99 -7.49 -10.95
CA ASP A 49 -27.95 -6.44 -10.72
C ASP A 49 -27.28 -5.13 -10.30
N TRP A 50 -27.79 -4.01 -10.80
CA TRP A 50 -27.26 -2.68 -10.54
C TRP A 50 -28.04 -1.95 -9.47
N PHE A 51 -27.29 -1.35 -8.52
CA PHE A 51 -27.82 -0.46 -7.50
C PHE A 51 -27.11 0.90 -7.57
N HIS A 52 -27.85 1.98 -7.30
CA HIS A 52 -27.39 3.34 -7.46
C HIS A 52 -27.63 4.10 -6.16
N TYR A 53 -26.63 4.88 -5.75
CA TYR A 53 -26.70 5.69 -4.53
C TYR A 53 -26.53 7.15 -4.87
N SER A 54 -27.54 7.92 -4.53
CA SER A 54 -27.58 9.35 -4.80
C SER A 54 -26.93 10.16 -3.68
N SER A 55 -26.62 11.41 -3.99
CA SER A 55 -26.15 12.35 -2.97
C SER A 55 -27.20 12.57 -1.87
N ASP A 56 -28.48 12.41 -2.19
CA ASP A 56 -29.58 12.56 -1.24
C ASP A 56 -29.57 11.43 -0.18
N ASP A 57 -29.17 10.21 -0.56
CA ASP A 57 -29.03 9.07 0.36
C ASP A 57 -27.98 9.34 1.45
N ALA A 58 -27.00 10.18 1.15
CA ALA A 58 -25.94 10.61 2.06
C ALA A 58 -26.23 11.98 2.73
N ASN A 59 -27.49 12.37 2.89
CA ASN A 59 -27.90 13.67 3.43
C ASN A 59 -27.24 14.86 2.71
N ASN A 60 -27.05 14.77 1.40
CA ASN A 60 -26.35 15.72 0.54
C ASN A 60 -24.87 15.95 0.88
N HIS A 61 -24.26 15.11 1.73
CA HIS A 61 -22.83 15.20 2.04
C HIS A 61 -21.97 14.49 0.98
N LEU A 62 -22.45 13.40 0.38
CA LEU A 62 -21.71 12.70 -0.67
C LEU A 62 -21.58 13.59 -1.90
N SER A 63 -20.37 14.06 -2.14
CA SER A 63 -20.04 14.91 -3.27
C SER A 63 -20.27 14.18 -4.60
N ARG A 64 -20.61 14.93 -5.63
CA ARG A 64 -20.68 14.45 -7.01
C ARG A 64 -19.31 14.09 -7.60
N SER A 65 -18.25 14.18 -6.82
CA SER A 65 -16.88 13.95 -7.27
C SER A 65 -16.15 12.89 -6.44
N PRO A 66 -16.68 11.65 -6.30
CA PRO A 66 -15.95 10.57 -5.68
C PRO A 66 -14.73 10.22 -6.55
N GLY A 67 -13.55 10.15 -5.91
CA GLY A 67 -12.29 9.89 -6.60
C GLY A 67 -11.65 8.56 -6.24
N SER A 68 -11.97 8.03 -5.07
CA SER A 68 -11.33 6.81 -4.57
C SER A 68 -12.22 6.08 -3.57
N LEU A 69 -12.19 4.76 -3.63
CA LEU A 69 -12.95 3.85 -2.78
C LEU A 69 -12.01 2.90 -2.05
N THR A 70 -12.36 2.50 -0.84
CA THR A 70 -11.72 1.38 -0.15
C THR A 70 -12.65 0.76 0.88
N PHE A 71 -12.35 -0.45 1.32
CA PHE A 71 -13.11 -1.12 2.39
C PHE A 71 -12.22 -1.33 3.60
N ASP A 72 -12.80 -1.15 4.78
CA ASP A 72 -12.14 -1.54 6.01
C ASP A 72 -12.39 -3.01 6.37
N ASN A 73 -11.72 -3.49 7.42
CA ASN A 73 -11.84 -4.88 7.87
C ASN A 73 -13.22 -5.25 8.44
N TRP A 74 -14.05 -4.26 8.79
CA TRP A 74 -15.45 -4.47 9.15
C TRP A 74 -16.36 -4.60 7.93
N GLY A 75 -15.86 -4.22 6.75
CA GLY A 75 -16.59 -4.26 5.48
C GLY A 75 -17.40 -2.99 5.22
N ARG A 76 -17.06 -1.88 5.85
CA ARG A 76 -17.63 -0.58 5.55
C ARG A 76 -16.92 0.03 4.35
N LEU A 77 -17.67 0.70 3.50
CA LEU A 77 -17.14 1.46 2.37
C LEU A 77 -16.65 2.84 2.83
N TRP A 78 -15.47 3.21 2.41
CA TRP A 78 -14.94 4.56 2.53
C TRP A 78 -14.85 5.20 1.16
N VAL A 79 -15.30 6.46 1.07
CA VAL A 79 -15.36 7.25 -0.17
C VAL A 79 -14.61 8.55 0.03
N ALA A 80 -13.54 8.72 -0.74
CA ALA A 80 -12.86 10.00 -0.87
C ALA A 80 -13.48 10.80 -2.02
N ALA A 81 -13.79 12.05 -1.79
CA ALA A 81 -14.31 12.96 -2.78
C ALA A 81 -13.46 14.23 -2.87
N PHE A 82 -13.26 14.72 -4.07
CA PHE A 82 -12.55 15.98 -4.29
C PHE A 82 -13.52 17.15 -4.49
N GLN A 83 -13.07 18.33 -4.14
CA GLN A 83 -13.80 19.56 -4.37
C GLN A 83 -13.78 19.87 -5.87
N ALA A 84 -14.95 19.97 -6.49
CA ALA A 84 -15.05 20.38 -7.88
C ALA A 84 -14.65 21.87 -8.02
N GLU A 85 -13.85 22.19 -9.05
CA GLU A 85 -13.37 23.57 -9.29
C GLU A 85 -14.49 24.55 -9.62
N GLU A 86 -15.62 24.08 -10.14
CA GLU A 86 -16.77 24.93 -10.36
C GLU A 86 -17.68 24.93 -9.14
N ALA A 87 -17.84 26.10 -8.56
CA ALA A 87 -18.81 26.41 -7.51
C ALA A 87 -20.25 26.31 -8.08
N ASN A 88 -20.64 25.15 -8.54
CA ASN A 88 -22.03 24.88 -8.80
C ASN A 88 -22.69 24.64 -7.44
N SER A 89 -23.66 25.48 -7.07
CA SER A 89 -24.33 25.54 -5.76
C SER A 89 -24.93 24.19 -5.30
N ASP A 90 -24.99 23.21 -6.19
CA ASP A 90 -25.53 21.87 -5.93
C ASP A 90 -24.44 20.82 -5.73
N ALA A 91 -23.16 21.16 -5.76
CA ALA A 91 -22.07 20.22 -5.52
C ALA A 91 -21.49 20.42 -4.14
N PRO A 92 -21.66 19.46 -3.23
CA PRO A 92 -20.97 19.50 -1.95
C PRO A 92 -19.45 19.54 -2.12
N ASN A 93 -18.78 20.07 -1.10
CA ASN A 93 -17.40 20.52 -1.13
C ASN A 93 -16.32 19.43 -1.06
N GLY A 94 -16.57 18.20 -1.52
CA GLY A 94 -15.66 17.08 -1.36
C GLY A 94 -15.68 16.51 0.07
N GLY A 95 -14.65 15.80 0.46
CA GLY A 95 -14.51 15.26 1.82
C GLY A 95 -14.22 13.76 1.87
N LEU A 96 -14.39 13.19 3.06
CA LEU A 96 -14.26 11.76 3.33
C LEU A 96 -15.53 11.24 4.00
N PHE A 97 -16.09 10.19 3.43
CA PHE A 97 -17.37 9.62 3.86
C PHE A 97 -17.20 8.12 4.14
N MET A 98 -17.96 7.64 5.09
CA MET A 98 -18.06 6.22 5.43
C MET A 98 -19.51 5.75 5.26
N LEU A 99 -19.67 4.59 4.65
CA LEU A 99 -20.95 3.92 4.52
C LEU A 99 -20.93 2.57 5.22
N ASP A 100 -21.81 2.38 6.19
CA ASP A 100 -22.11 1.06 6.70
C ASP A 100 -23.38 0.52 6.02
N TYR A 101 -23.20 -0.43 5.11
CA TYR A 101 -24.27 -1.07 4.35
C TYR A 101 -24.61 -2.46 4.87
N TYR A 102 -23.97 -2.90 5.96
CA TYR A 102 -24.21 -4.19 6.63
C TYR A 102 -24.18 -5.41 5.71
N GLY A 103 -23.47 -5.30 4.57
CA GLY A 103 -23.39 -6.34 3.53
C GLY A 103 -24.61 -6.48 2.61
N TYR A 104 -25.60 -5.63 2.75
CA TYR A 104 -26.84 -5.70 1.96
C TYR A 104 -26.94 -4.53 0.97
N VAL A 105 -26.49 -4.74 -0.26
CA VAL A 105 -26.54 -3.71 -1.32
C VAL A 105 -27.97 -3.41 -1.83
N THR A 106 -28.94 -4.28 -1.51
CA THR A 106 -30.32 -4.21 -2.04
C THR A 106 -31.27 -3.32 -1.24
N ASN A 107 -30.87 -2.84 -0.06
CA ASN A 107 -31.74 -2.03 0.79
C ASN A 107 -31.08 -0.71 1.21
N PRO A 108 -31.09 0.32 0.33
CA PRO A 108 -30.47 1.62 0.62
C PRO A 108 -31.00 2.30 1.89
N ASN A 109 -32.24 2.02 2.29
CA ASN A 109 -32.84 2.61 3.49
C ASN A 109 -32.27 2.10 4.81
N SER A 110 -31.46 1.03 4.79
CA SER A 110 -30.76 0.51 5.97
C SER A 110 -29.35 1.02 6.12
N PHE A 111 -28.89 1.90 5.23
CA PHE A 111 -27.51 2.39 5.18
C PHE A 111 -27.30 3.57 6.11
N GLU A 112 -26.14 3.58 6.74
CA GLU A 112 -25.70 4.70 7.57
C GLU A 112 -24.50 5.39 6.93
N TRP A 113 -24.75 6.55 6.32
CA TRP A 113 -23.69 7.42 5.85
C TRP A 113 -23.20 8.32 6.98
N THR A 114 -21.88 8.40 7.12
CA THR A 114 -21.22 9.27 8.07
C THR A 114 -20.23 10.16 7.33
N SER A 115 -20.33 11.48 7.51
CA SER A 115 -19.29 12.41 7.07
C SER A 115 -18.17 12.41 8.11
N ILE A 116 -16.97 12.09 7.68
CA ILE A 116 -15.77 12.04 8.53
C ILE A 116 -14.96 13.33 8.36
N ILE A 117 -14.79 13.77 7.11
CA ILE A 117 -14.22 15.06 6.75
C ILE A 117 -15.27 15.76 5.91
N ASP A 118 -15.76 16.89 6.38
CA ASP A 118 -16.75 17.69 5.66
C ASP A 118 -16.04 18.81 4.89
N GLY A 119 -16.06 18.69 3.58
CA GLY A 119 -15.45 19.65 2.66
C GLY A 119 -13.95 19.44 2.40
N GLY A 120 -13.47 20.19 1.40
CA GLY A 120 -12.11 20.08 0.90
C GLY A 120 -11.86 18.85 0.04
N SER A 121 -10.72 18.81 -0.63
CA SER A 121 -10.38 17.68 -1.49
C SER A 121 -9.68 16.59 -0.70
N VAL A 122 -10.25 15.37 -0.75
CA VAL A 122 -9.56 14.13 -0.44
C VAL A 122 -9.34 13.38 -1.76
N TRP A 123 -8.08 13.33 -2.21
CA TRP A 123 -7.76 12.86 -3.56
C TRP A 123 -7.81 11.34 -3.69
N SER A 124 -7.35 10.65 -2.66
CA SER A 124 -7.30 9.19 -2.64
C SER A 124 -7.26 8.66 -1.22
N ILE A 125 -7.70 7.43 -1.04
CA ILE A 125 -7.67 6.69 0.24
C ILE A 125 -7.13 5.28 0.01
N ALA A 126 -6.55 4.71 1.08
CA ALA A 126 -6.09 3.33 1.07
C ALA A 126 -6.08 2.75 2.48
N MET A 127 -6.44 1.47 2.61
CA MET A 127 -6.27 0.73 3.86
C MET A 127 -4.85 0.21 3.97
N GLY A 128 -4.15 0.64 4.98
CA GLY A 128 -2.87 0.09 5.39
C GLY A 128 -3.02 -1.01 6.45
N ASN A 129 -1.90 -1.48 6.96
CA ASN A 129 -1.86 -2.41 8.08
C ASN A 129 -2.41 -1.78 9.39
N MET A 130 -2.69 -2.64 10.38
CA MET A 130 -3.18 -2.23 11.70
C MET A 130 -4.44 -1.37 11.66
N ASP A 131 -5.35 -1.65 10.71
CA ASP A 131 -6.61 -0.93 10.55
C ASP A 131 -6.44 0.59 10.41
N ARG A 132 -5.41 1.03 9.71
CA ARG A 132 -5.16 2.43 9.40
C ARG A 132 -5.74 2.80 8.06
N LEU A 133 -6.65 3.75 8.05
CA LEU A 133 -7.17 4.36 6.83
C LEU A 133 -6.31 5.58 6.48
N PHE A 134 -5.50 5.45 5.44
CA PHE A 134 -4.72 6.56 4.90
C PHE A 134 -5.55 7.39 3.93
N TYR A 135 -5.38 8.70 3.99
CA TYR A 135 -6.05 9.63 3.10
C TYR A 135 -5.13 10.76 2.65
N LEU A 136 -5.25 11.13 1.39
CA LEU A 136 -4.39 12.10 0.72
C LEU A 136 -5.15 13.40 0.46
N THR A 137 -4.60 14.50 0.98
CA THR A 137 -5.14 15.86 0.82
C THR A 137 -4.13 16.76 0.11
N PRO A 138 -4.52 17.98 -0.30
CA PRO A 138 -3.55 18.94 -0.83
C PRO A 138 -2.38 19.27 0.12
N THR A 139 -2.55 19.04 1.42
CA THR A 139 -1.54 19.33 2.45
C THR A 139 -0.67 18.14 2.82
N GLY A 140 -0.89 16.98 2.21
CA GLY A 140 -0.08 15.78 2.43
C GLY A 140 -0.89 14.53 2.77
N LEU A 141 -0.19 13.50 3.22
CA LEU A 141 -0.72 12.20 3.59
C LEU A 141 -1.01 12.12 5.09
N ASN A 142 -2.20 11.70 5.45
CA ASN A 142 -2.65 11.50 6.83
C ASN A 142 -3.26 10.11 7.01
N TYR A 143 -3.57 9.72 8.24
CA TYR A 143 -4.35 8.51 8.51
C TYR A 143 -5.23 8.63 9.74
N PHE A 144 -6.28 7.81 9.79
CA PHE A 144 -7.08 7.50 10.95
C PHE A 144 -6.75 6.10 11.46
N ASP A 145 -6.65 5.93 12.77
CA ASP A 145 -6.66 4.60 13.38
C ASP A 145 -8.10 4.15 13.58
N LEU A 146 -8.45 2.99 13.01
CA LEU A 146 -9.79 2.40 13.12
C LEU A 146 -9.84 1.30 14.20
N VAL A 147 -8.73 1.04 14.88
CA VAL A 147 -8.62 -0.03 15.89
C VAL A 147 -9.57 0.23 17.06
N ASN A 148 -10.41 -0.74 17.36
CA ASN A 148 -11.35 -0.76 18.50
C ASN A 148 -12.49 0.27 18.47
N SER A 149 -12.73 0.94 17.36
CA SER A 149 -13.82 1.91 17.31
C SER A 149 -14.61 1.82 15.99
N PRO A 150 -15.94 1.90 16.04
CA PRO A 150 -16.75 2.19 14.84
C PRO A 150 -16.51 3.62 14.32
N SER A 151 -15.94 4.50 15.14
CA SER A 151 -15.60 5.88 14.77
C SER A 151 -14.11 6.00 14.59
N PRO A 152 -13.63 6.64 13.50
CA PRO A 152 -12.21 6.87 13.28
C PRO A 152 -11.66 7.81 14.35
N VAL A 153 -10.47 7.49 14.85
CA VAL A 153 -9.73 8.34 15.77
C VAL A 153 -8.60 9.00 14.98
N GLU A 154 -8.62 10.32 14.94
CA GLU A 154 -7.53 11.08 14.33
C GLU A 154 -6.23 10.83 15.11
N ARG A 155 -5.12 10.64 14.38
CA ARG A 155 -3.81 10.44 15.02
C ARG A 155 -3.41 11.66 15.86
N GLU A 156 -2.67 11.43 16.93
CA GLU A 156 -2.20 12.49 17.84
C GLU A 156 -1.26 13.51 17.15
N ASN A 157 -0.52 13.08 16.12
CA ASN A 157 0.36 13.99 15.38
C ASN A 157 -0.43 14.77 14.32
N PRO A 158 -0.61 16.08 14.47
CA PRO A 158 -1.40 16.91 13.57
C PRO A 158 -0.71 17.18 12.22
N TYR A 159 0.57 16.80 12.07
CA TYR A 159 1.31 17.07 10.83
C TYR A 159 1.14 15.91 9.85
N ALA A 160 0.78 16.25 8.62
CA ALA A 160 0.75 15.32 7.51
C ALA A 160 2.15 14.78 7.20
N PHE A 161 2.22 13.55 6.68
CA PHE A 161 3.42 13.08 6.01
C PHE A 161 3.57 13.81 4.67
N PHE A 162 4.79 14.07 4.25
CA PHE A 162 5.11 14.77 3.00
C PHE A 162 4.44 16.15 2.86
N PRO A 163 4.52 17.03 3.88
CA PRO A 163 3.80 18.31 3.87
C PRO A 163 4.31 19.29 2.81
N ASN A 164 5.50 19.07 2.27
CA ASN A 164 6.11 19.90 1.22
C ASN A 164 5.82 19.39 -0.19
N ILE A 165 5.04 18.31 -0.32
CA ILE A 165 4.67 17.75 -1.61
C ILE A 165 3.27 18.23 -1.97
N SER A 166 3.15 18.82 -3.15
CA SER A 166 1.85 19.23 -3.69
C SER A 166 1.15 18.00 -4.28
N PHE A 167 0.10 17.57 -3.61
CA PHE A 167 -0.82 16.57 -4.14
C PHE A 167 -2.05 17.29 -4.71
N GLY A 168 -2.50 16.83 -5.87
CA GLY A 168 -3.61 17.44 -6.60
C GLY A 168 -4.45 16.42 -7.34
N SER A 169 -5.27 16.90 -8.25
CA SER A 169 -6.07 16.04 -9.13
C SER A 169 -5.19 15.02 -9.84
N GLY A 170 -5.58 13.74 -9.79
CA GLY A 170 -4.79 12.62 -10.32
C GLY A 170 -3.80 11.99 -9.33
N SER A 171 -3.61 12.56 -8.13
CA SER A 171 -2.85 11.89 -7.08
C SER A 171 -3.56 10.63 -6.60
N LYS A 172 -2.80 9.57 -6.36
CA LYS A 172 -3.33 8.27 -5.95
C LYS A 172 -2.54 7.67 -4.79
N LEU A 173 -3.21 6.87 -4.00
CA LEU A 173 -2.59 5.96 -3.04
C LEU A 173 -2.68 4.53 -3.56
N ARG A 174 -1.58 3.80 -3.40
CA ARG A 174 -1.52 2.34 -3.60
C ARG A 174 -0.84 1.71 -2.41
N VAL A 175 -1.17 0.47 -2.15
CA VAL A 175 -0.60 -0.29 -1.03
C VAL A 175 0.12 -1.49 -1.62
N ASP A 176 1.38 -1.66 -1.26
CA ASP A 176 2.11 -2.85 -1.63
C ASP A 176 1.81 -4.01 -0.69
N TYR A 177 2.33 -5.17 -1.00
CA TYR A 177 2.08 -6.39 -0.23
C TYR A 177 2.44 -6.28 1.26
N ARG A 178 3.38 -5.39 1.62
CA ARG A 178 3.80 -5.18 3.01
C ARG A 178 2.98 -4.15 3.75
N GLY A 179 2.01 -3.55 3.10
CA GLY A 179 1.22 -2.46 3.67
C GLY A 179 1.92 -1.10 3.61
N ASN A 180 3.01 -0.97 2.84
CA ASN A 180 3.60 0.33 2.61
C ASN A 180 2.70 1.17 1.69
N ILE A 181 2.57 2.43 2.02
CA ILE A 181 1.70 3.37 1.31
C ILE A 181 2.50 4.12 0.26
N TRP A 182 2.14 3.94 -0.99
CA TRP A 182 2.72 4.62 -2.14
C TRP A 182 1.84 5.80 -2.54
N ALA A 183 2.31 7.01 -2.27
CA ALA A 183 1.64 8.25 -2.64
C ALA A 183 2.18 8.74 -3.98
N LEU A 184 1.34 8.66 -5.01
CA LEU A 184 1.65 9.03 -6.39
C LEU A 184 1.23 10.46 -6.62
N SER A 185 2.14 11.26 -7.15
CA SER A 185 1.85 12.65 -7.52
C SER A 185 1.93 12.83 -9.04
N PRO A 186 1.01 13.59 -9.64
CA PRO A 186 1.08 13.93 -11.06
C PRO A 186 2.23 14.88 -11.40
N THR A 187 2.94 15.41 -10.41
CA THR A 187 4.00 16.42 -10.63
C THR A 187 5.28 16.20 -9.82
N ASN A 188 5.22 15.35 -8.80
CA ASN A 188 6.32 15.20 -7.83
C ASN A 188 6.80 13.76 -7.65
N GLY A 189 6.51 12.87 -8.60
CA GLY A 189 6.95 11.49 -8.55
C GLY A 189 6.22 10.64 -7.51
N ILE A 190 6.95 9.78 -6.81
CA ILE A 190 6.40 8.80 -5.86
C ILE A 190 7.02 9.00 -4.49
N HIS A 191 6.18 9.05 -3.47
CA HIS A 191 6.59 9.10 -2.07
C HIS A 191 6.06 7.87 -1.35
N VAL A 192 6.93 7.08 -0.75
CA VAL A 192 6.55 5.84 -0.07
C VAL A 192 6.69 6.02 1.43
N LEU A 193 5.62 5.71 2.15
CA LEU A 193 5.62 5.62 3.60
C LEU A 193 5.60 4.13 3.98
N LEU A 194 6.65 3.70 4.65
CA LEU A 194 6.71 2.33 5.17
C LEU A 194 5.68 2.12 6.28
N ASP A 195 5.34 0.88 6.55
CA ASP A 195 4.37 0.53 7.60
C ASP A 195 4.76 1.08 9.00
N ASN A 196 6.07 1.21 9.26
CA ASN A 196 6.61 1.84 10.47
C ASN A 196 6.61 3.38 10.43
N THR A 197 5.94 3.99 9.46
CA THR A 197 5.86 5.44 9.21
C THR A 197 7.15 6.14 8.81
N SER A 198 8.17 5.39 8.37
CA SER A 198 9.39 5.97 7.82
C SER A 198 9.27 6.20 6.31
N PRO A 199 9.78 7.30 5.75
CA PRO A 199 9.81 7.50 4.29
C PRO A 199 10.86 6.62 3.61
N TRP A 200 10.54 6.10 2.40
CA TRP A 200 11.44 5.31 1.58
C TRP A 200 11.51 5.84 0.13
N PRO A 201 12.67 5.84 -0.54
CA PRO A 201 14.00 5.54 0.02
C PRO A 201 14.47 6.61 1.02
N ASP A 202 13.93 7.81 0.91
CA ASP A 202 14.09 8.95 1.81
C ASP A 202 12.89 9.92 1.69
N ILE A 203 12.94 11.06 2.33
CA ILE A 203 11.85 12.06 2.34
C ILE A 203 11.60 12.69 0.95
N ASN A 204 12.57 12.65 0.04
CA ASN A 204 12.43 13.21 -1.31
C ASN A 204 11.69 12.25 -2.25
N GLY A 205 11.57 10.97 -1.88
CA GLY A 205 10.91 9.95 -2.67
C GLY A 205 11.66 9.60 -3.98
N LEU A 206 10.94 9.00 -4.91
CA LEU A 206 11.44 8.62 -6.22
C LEU A 206 11.02 9.66 -7.26
N ARG A 207 12.00 10.31 -7.89
CA ARG A 207 11.82 11.32 -8.93
C ARG A 207 12.73 11.05 -10.12
N LYS A 208 12.43 11.67 -11.26
CA LYS A 208 13.27 11.61 -12.45
C LYS A 208 14.72 12.04 -12.18
N GLU A 209 14.93 13.00 -11.29
CA GLU A 209 16.26 13.53 -10.98
C GLU A 209 17.12 12.61 -10.10
N ASN A 210 16.50 11.72 -9.30
CA ASN A 210 17.20 10.86 -8.34
C ASN A 210 16.95 9.36 -8.54
N SER A 211 16.20 8.98 -9.57
CA SER A 211 15.85 7.60 -9.87
C SER A 211 15.80 7.33 -11.37
N PHE A 212 15.43 6.13 -11.77
CA PHE A 212 15.21 5.77 -13.17
C PHE A 212 13.79 6.05 -13.67
N LEU A 213 13.00 6.87 -12.96
CA LEU A 213 11.71 7.32 -13.47
C LEU A 213 11.88 8.12 -14.75
N THR A 214 11.04 7.83 -15.74
CA THR A 214 11.06 8.55 -17.03
C THR A 214 10.32 9.88 -16.96
N SER A 215 9.43 10.04 -15.97
CA SER A 215 8.69 11.28 -15.70
C SER A 215 8.29 11.36 -14.23
N ASP A 216 8.22 12.57 -13.68
CA ASP A 216 7.63 12.83 -12.35
C ASP A 216 6.10 12.83 -12.37
N GLU A 217 5.49 12.84 -13.58
CA GLU A 217 4.06 12.65 -13.77
C GLU A 217 3.73 11.16 -13.71
N VAL A 218 3.42 10.69 -12.51
CA VAL A 218 3.08 9.29 -12.24
C VAL A 218 1.57 9.11 -12.30
N ILE A 219 1.13 8.16 -13.11
CA ILE A 219 -0.29 7.88 -13.38
C ILE A 219 -0.81 6.80 -12.43
N ASP A 220 -0.04 5.70 -12.31
CA ASP A 220 -0.42 4.57 -11.45
C ASP A 220 0.78 3.65 -11.17
N VAL A 221 0.65 2.77 -10.19
CA VAL A 221 1.59 1.69 -9.89
C VAL A 221 0.85 0.42 -9.54
N ASP A 222 1.40 -0.71 -9.97
CA ASP A 222 0.97 -2.04 -9.58
C ASP A 222 2.19 -2.90 -9.22
N PHE A 223 1.99 -3.99 -8.47
CA PHE A 223 3.07 -4.73 -7.84
C PHE A 223 3.05 -6.21 -8.19
N ASP A 224 4.19 -6.72 -8.67
CA ASP A 224 4.47 -8.15 -8.63
C ASP A 224 5.17 -8.49 -7.31
N SER A 225 4.37 -8.80 -6.33
CA SER A 225 4.84 -9.07 -4.97
C SER A 225 5.73 -10.33 -4.89
N ASN A 226 5.57 -11.29 -5.79
CA ASN A 226 6.39 -12.50 -5.80
C ASN A 226 7.82 -12.23 -6.26
N ASN A 227 7.97 -11.35 -7.25
CA ASN A 227 9.27 -11.01 -7.82
C ASN A 227 9.88 -9.72 -7.25
N GLY A 228 9.15 -8.99 -6.40
CA GLY A 228 9.58 -7.71 -5.86
C GLY A 228 9.74 -6.66 -6.95
N LEU A 229 8.72 -6.53 -7.80
CA LEU A 229 8.70 -5.56 -8.88
C LEU A 229 7.54 -4.57 -8.70
N ALA A 230 7.81 -3.31 -8.99
CA ALA A 230 6.79 -2.28 -9.14
C ALA A 230 6.71 -1.87 -10.62
N TYR A 231 5.52 -1.93 -11.19
CA TYR A 231 5.21 -1.49 -12.55
C TYR A 231 4.60 -0.09 -12.46
N ILE A 232 5.36 0.91 -12.84
CA ILE A 232 5.03 2.31 -12.66
C ILE A 232 4.67 2.93 -14.00
N ALA A 233 3.41 3.30 -14.17
CA ALA A 233 2.93 4.04 -15.34
C ALA A 233 3.20 5.53 -15.15
N THR A 234 3.86 6.14 -16.11
CA THR A 234 4.12 7.56 -16.16
C THR A 234 3.65 8.15 -17.50
N SER A 235 3.58 9.46 -17.61
CA SER A 235 3.27 10.13 -18.90
C SER A 235 4.27 9.81 -20.02
N ASN A 236 5.47 9.34 -19.69
CA ASN A 236 6.53 8.96 -20.63
C ASN A 236 6.73 7.44 -20.76
N GLY A 237 5.75 6.65 -20.36
CA GLY A 237 5.74 5.20 -20.51
C GLY A 237 5.83 4.42 -19.20
N LEU A 238 6.11 3.11 -19.32
CA LEU A 238 6.16 2.17 -18.21
C LEU A 238 7.59 2.03 -17.68
N ASN A 239 7.75 2.18 -16.39
CA ASN A 239 8.98 1.85 -15.67
C ASN A 239 8.77 0.56 -14.86
N ILE A 240 9.79 -0.28 -14.79
CA ILE A 240 9.80 -1.48 -13.95
C ILE A 240 10.95 -1.33 -12.95
N PHE A 241 10.58 -1.23 -11.68
CA PHE A 241 11.54 -1.09 -10.59
C PHE A 241 11.60 -2.38 -9.79
N ARG A 242 12.81 -2.79 -9.45
CA ARG A 242 13.01 -3.80 -8.42
C ARG A 242 12.93 -3.11 -7.08
N ILE A 243 12.00 -3.56 -6.25
CA ILE A 243 11.74 -3.01 -4.91
C ILE A 243 12.02 -4.07 -3.83
N PRO A 244 12.41 -3.66 -2.62
CA PRO A 244 12.69 -4.59 -1.54
C PRO A 244 11.43 -5.18 -0.88
N PHE A 245 10.25 -4.85 -1.36
CA PHE A 245 8.94 -5.18 -0.78
C PHE A 245 8.29 -6.35 -1.51
N LYS A 246 8.94 -7.51 -1.52
CA LYS A 246 8.35 -8.73 -2.10
C LYS A 246 7.57 -9.53 -1.05
N LYS A 247 6.72 -10.45 -1.52
CA LYS A 247 5.99 -11.38 -0.67
C LYS A 247 6.95 -12.30 0.07
N SER A 248 6.75 -12.46 1.37
CA SER A 248 7.41 -13.49 2.15
C SER A 248 6.94 -14.88 1.72
N TYR A 249 7.76 -15.86 1.97
CA TYR A 249 7.37 -17.26 1.77
C TYR A 249 6.54 -17.73 2.98
N GLU A 250 5.60 -18.65 2.74
CA GLU A 250 4.77 -19.23 3.80
C GLU A 250 5.57 -20.15 4.73
N ASN A 251 6.68 -20.70 4.21
CA ASN A 251 7.58 -21.59 4.92
C ASN A 251 8.96 -21.57 4.27
N TYR A 252 9.92 -22.29 4.82
CA TYR A 252 11.31 -22.33 4.33
C TYR A 252 11.56 -23.35 3.20
N SER A 253 10.57 -23.86 2.50
CA SER A 253 10.75 -24.85 1.42
C SER A 253 11.59 -24.32 0.25
N GLU A 254 11.54 -23.03 0.01
CA GLU A 254 12.27 -22.34 -1.05
C GLU A 254 13.58 -21.70 -0.59
N MET A 255 14.02 -21.99 0.65
CA MET A 255 15.24 -21.42 1.22
C MET A 255 16.47 -21.75 0.38
N LYS A 256 17.27 -20.73 0.08
CA LYS A 256 18.53 -20.81 -0.68
C LYS A 256 19.64 -20.13 0.09
N ILE A 257 20.83 -20.74 0.06
CA ILE A 257 22.04 -20.23 0.70
C ILE A 257 23.12 -20.09 -0.36
N TYR A 258 23.64 -18.88 -0.55
CA TYR A 258 24.66 -18.62 -1.55
C TYR A 258 25.58 -17.45 -1.16
N PRO A 259 26.85 -17.43 -1.63
CA PRO A 259 27.52 -18.52 -2.34
C PRO A 259 27.84 -19.70 -1.41
N SER A 260 27.89 -20.91 -1.99
CA SER A 260 28.38 -22.10 -1.29
C SER A 260 29.26 -22.90 -2.28
N PRO A 261 30.57 -23.05 -2.03
CA PRO A 261 31.32 -22.61 -0.84
C PRO A 261 31.38 -21.09 -0.68
N PHE A 262 31.51 -20.66 0.59
CA PHE A 262 31.73 -19.26 0.96
C PHE A 262 33.19 -19.01 1.26
N HIS A 263 33.84 -18.19 0.44
CA HIS A 263 35.27 -17.90 0.53
C HIS A 263 35.53 -16.69 1.42
N LEU A 264 36.50 -16.82 2.35
CA LEU A 264 36.89 -15.76 3.28
C LEU A 264 38.35 -15.37 3.12
N PRO A 265 38.73 -14.10 3.33
CA PRO A 265 37.82 -12.95 3.54
C PRO A 265 36.96 -12.69 2.31
N ALA A 266 35.75 -12.21 2.54
CA ALA A 266 34.76 -11.98 1.47
C ALA A 266 34.42 -10.49 1.33
N ASP A 267 34.35 -10.02 0.09
CA ASP A 267 33.88 -8.65 -0.24
C ASP A 267 32.35 -8.57 -0.29
N THR A 268 31.69 -9.72 -0.49
CA THR A 268 30.22 -9.82 -0.51
C THR A 268 29.74 -10.79 0.56
N PRO A 269 28.65 -10.51 1.27
CA PRO A 269 28.16 -11.41 2.31
C PRO A 269 27.58 -12.71 1.72
N LEU A 270 27.51 -13.74 2.55
CA LEU A 270 26.66 -14.89 2.31
C LEU A 270 25.21 -14.45 2.49
N ILE A 271 24.35 -14.88 1.57
CA ILE A 271 22.94 -14.55 1.53
C ILE A 271 22.12 -15.81 1.80
N VAL A 272 21.12 -15.68 2.67
CA VAL A 272 20.05 -16.66 2.85
C VAL A 272 18.75 -16.01 2.35
N ASP A 273 18.17 -16.60 1.30
CA ASP A 273 16.96 -16.12 0.61
C ASP A 273 15.84 -17.16 0.76
N GLY A 274 14.60 -16.78 0.40
CA GLY A 274 13.44 -17.68 0.49
C GLY A 274 12.93 -17.82 1.92
N LEU A 275 12.86 -16.72 2.63
CA LEU A 275 12.53 -16.65 4.06
C LEU A 275 11.06 -16.28 4.30
N THR A 276 10.55 -16.70 5.47
CA THR A 276 9.28 -16.20 6.03
C THR A 276 9.48 -14.80 6.61
N ASP A 277 8.39 -14.13 6.95
CA ASP A 277 8.46 -12.83 7.65
C ASP A 277 9.24 -12.96 8.97
N ASP A 278 9.97 -11.89 9.30
CA ASP A 278 10.71 -11.76 10.56
C ASP A 278 11.70 -12.90 10.86
N SER A 279 12.22 -13.53 9.81
CA SER A 279 13.23 -14.59 9.97
C SER A 279 14.51 -14.07 10.59
N SER A 280 15.01 -14.79 11.57
CA SER A 280 16.32 -14.61 12.21
C SER A 280 17.20 -15.80 11.93
N MET A 281 18.53 -15.63 12.08
CA MET A 281 19.51 -16.67 11.81
C MET A 281 20.50 -16.83 12.96
N MET A 282 20.81 -18.07 13.29
CA MET A 282 21.96 -18.43 14.13
C MET A 282 22.97 -19.20 13.30
N VAL A 283 24.23 -18.74 13.30
CA VAL A 283 25.37 -19.46 12.74
C VAL A 283 25.96 -20.34 13.83
N MET A 284 26.12 -21.63 13.55
CA MET A 284 26.58 -22.61 14.53
C MET A 284 27.64 -23.55 13.96
N THR A 285 28.46 -24.08 14.84
CA THR A 285 29.31 -25.27 14.53
C THR A 285 28.43 -26.52 14.37
N LEU A 286 29.00 -27.59 13.82
CA LEU A 286 28.29 -28.89 13.73
C LEU A 286 27.89 -29.47 15.09
N ASN A 287 28.55 -29.06 16.17
CA ASN A 287 28.23 -29.48 17.54
C ASN A 287 27.19 -28.60 18.21
N GLY A 288 26.57 -27.65 17.47
CA GLY A 288 25.53 -26.76 17.98
C GLY A 288 26.03 -25.56 18.79
N HIS A 289 27.35 -25.32 18.83
CA HIS A 289 27.86 -24.09 19.48
C HIS A 289 27.54 -22.88 18.61
N ILE A 290 26.82 -21.90 19.19
CA ILE A 290 26.44 -20.66 18.50
C ILE A 290 27.68 -19.77 18.35
N ILE A 291 27.93 -19.34 17.12
CA ILE A 291 29.04 -18.48 16.73
C ILE A 291 28.59 -17.05 16.56
N ARG A 292 27.39 -16.87 15.96
CA ARG A 292 26.79 -15.54 15.71
C ARG A 292 25.29 -15.64 15.65
N LYS A 293 24.64 -14.60 16.17
CA LYS A 293 23.20 -14.36 15.99
C LYS A 293 22.98 -13.18 15.07
N ILE A 294 22.13 -13.38 14.08
CA ILE A 294 21.74 -12.36 13.12
C ILE A 294 20.22 -12.20 13.26
N PRO A 295 19.78 -11.12 13.92
CA PRO A 295 18.37 -10.87 14.12
C PRO A 295 17.69 -10.59 12.79
N SER A 296 16.38 -10.67 12.78
CA SER A 296 15.55 -10.18 11.69
C SER A 296 15.98 -8.77 11.31
N ALA A 297 16.22 -8.54 10.03
CA ALA A 297 16.68 -7.24 9.55
C ALA A 297 15.61 -6.15 9.64
N GLY A 298 14.38 -6.53 10.01
CA GLY A 298 13.22 -5.66 9.98
C GLY A 298 12.89 -5.19 8.57
N LEU A 299 11.93 -4.32 8.44
CA LEU A 299 11.46 -3.77 7.15
C LEU A 299 12.50 -2.91 6.41
N ALA A 300 13.56 -2.47 7.08
CA ALA A 300 14.54 -1.53 6.53
C ALA A 300 15.59 -2.15 5.59
N ASN A 301 15.76 -3.46 5.62
CA ASN A 301 16.78 -4.15 4.83
C ASN A 301 16.17 -5.35 4.13
N ASP A 302 15.66 -5.20 2.92
CA ASP A 302 15.15 -6.28 2.04
C ASP A 302 14.42 -7.48 2.70
N GLY A 303 14.11 -7.40 3.98
CA GLY A 303 13.36 -8.22 4.94
C GLY A 303 13.16 -9.73 4.69
N TYR A 304 13.61 -10.24 3.55
CA TYR A 304 13.50 -11.65 3.13
C TYR A 304 14.83 -12.28 2.84
N GLN A 305 15.90 -11.54 3.07
CA GLN A 305 17.27 -12.04 2.95
C GLN A 305 18.01 -11.75 4.24
N LEU A 306 18.61 -12.76 4.81
CA LEU A 306 19.57 -12.60 5.88
C LEU A 306 20.98 -12.61 5.28
N GLN A 307 21.83 -11.76 5.79
CA GLN A 307 23.21 -11.61 5.32
C GLN A 307 24.17 -11.90 6.43
N TRP A 308 25.23 -12.65 6.09
CA TRP A 308 26.31 -12.95 7.01
C TRP A 308 27.68 -12.66 6.38
N ASP A 309 28.47 -11.86 7.07
CA ASP A 309 29.79 -11.44 6.62
C ASP A 309 30.92 -12.49 6.82
N GLY A 310 30.59 -13.65 7.38
CA GLY A 310 31.59 -14.71 7.64
C GLY A 310 32.40 -14.55 8.93
N LYS A 311 31.96 -13.64 9.82
CA LYS A 311 32.62 -13.35 11.09
C LYS A 311 31.79 -13.85 12.28
N ASP A 312 32.51 -14.06 13.41
CA ASP A 312 31.91 -14.36 14.72
C ASP A 312 31.39 -13.08 15.40
N GLU A 313 30.87 -13.20 16.64
CA GLU A 313 30.37 -12.05 17.43
C GLU A 313 31.48 -11.03 17.76
N ASP A 314 32.73 -11.48 17.83
CA ASP A 314 33.90 -10.63 18.13
C ASP A 314 34.50 -9.96 16.86
N GLY A 315 33.92 -10.23 15.69
CA GLY A 315 34.33 -9.66 14.40
C GLY A 315 35.50 -10.40 13.75
N ASN A 316 35.88 -11.59 14.22
CA ASN A 316 36.97 -12.40 13.63
C ASN A 316 36.43 -13.28 12.50
N TRP A 317 37.21 -13.40 11.42
CA TRP A 317 36.90 -14.32 10.33
C TRP A 317 36.92 -15.77 10.79
N LEU A 318 35.90 -16.53 10.43
CA LEU A 318 35.85 -17.95 10.73
C LEU A 318 36.91 -18.75 9.97
N GLY A 319 37.29 -19.90 10.53
CA GLY A 319 38.15 -20.86 9.87
C GLY A 319 37.42 -21.68 8.79
N SER A 320 38.21 -22.36 7.95
CA SER A 320 37.65 -23.32 7.00
C SER A 320 36.90 -24.44 7.72
N GLY A 321 35.69 -24.75 7.27
CA GLY A 321 34.84 -25.76 7.89
C GLY A 321 33.41 -25.76 7.35
N VAL A 322 32.60 -26.65 7.90
CA VAL A 322 31.15 -26.68 7.64
C VAL A 322 30.43 -26.08 8.83
N TYR A 323 29.53 -25.15 8.54
CA TYR A 323 28.73 -24.47 9.54
C TYR A 323 27.24 -24.72 9.27
N LEU A 324 26.46 -24.71 10.34
CA LEU A 324 25.00 -24.80 10.30
C LEU A 324 24.42 -23.39 10.42
N LEU A 325 23.43 -23.11 9.60
CA LEU A 325 22.62 -21.90 9.65
C LEU A 325 21.23 -22.31 10.09
N SER A 326 20.87 -21.99 11.33
CA SER A 326 19.51 -22.22 11.85
C SER A 326 18.71 -20.96 11.63
N ILE A 327 17.74 -21.03 10.75
CA ILE A 327 16.79 -19.95 10.43
C ILE A 327 15.49 -20.25 11.16
N TYR A 328 14.88 -19.22 11.77
CA TYR A 328 13.64 -19.33 12.52
C TYR A 328 12.87 -18.00 12.51
N ASP A 329 11.55 -18.10 12.68
CA ASP A 329 10.65 -16.95 12.77
C ASP A 329 9.85 -16.93 14.09
N TYR A 330 9.06 -15.88 14.28
CA TYR A 330 8.21 -15.75 15.47
C TYR A 330 7.01 -16.71 15.48
N SER A 331 6.63 -17.28 14.35
CA SER A 331 5.56 -18.28 14.27
C SER A 331 5.99 -19.66 14.81
N GLY A 332 7.30 -19.84 15.05
CA GLY A 332 7.90 -21.09 15.49
C GLY A 332 8.35 -22.00 14.35
N GLN A 333 8.26 -21.55 13.11
CA GLN A 333 8.85 -22.28 11.98
C GLN A 333 10.37 -22.19 12.05
N SER A 334 11.05 -23.24 11.64
CA SER A 334 12.51 -23.26 11.58
C SER A 334 13.03 -24.19 10.50
N GLN A 335 14.18 -23.84 9.96
CA GLN A 335 14.91 -24.64 8.97
C GLN A 335 16.40 -24.54 9.23
N ILE A 336 17.13 -25.65 8.97
CA ILE A 336 18.58 -25.69 9.10
C ILE A 336 19.17 -25.86 7.71
N GLY A 337 20.03 -24.91 7.35
CA GLY A 337 20.89 -24.97 6.17
C GLY A 337 22.34 -25.27 6.54
N LYS A 338 23.16 -25.60 5.53
CA LYS A 338 24.59 -25.84 5.67
C LYS A 338 25.37 -24.98 4.71
N VAL A 339 26.51 -24.47 5.16
CA VAL A 339 27.45 -23.77 4.30
C VAL A 339 28.85 -24.30 4.53
N THR A 340 29.62 -24.45 3.45
CA THR A 340 31.06 -24.73 3.51
C THR A 340 31.80 -23.40 3.43
N VAL A 341 32.60 -23.10 4.44
CA VAL A 341 33.48 -21.92 4.49
C VAL A 341 34.91 -22.36 4.13
N ILE A 342 35.54 -21.58 3.26
CA ILE A 342 36.95 -21.76 2.87
C ILE A 342 37.68 -20.45 3.17
N LYS A 343 38.61 -20.50 4.10
CA LYS A 343 39.48 -19.36 4.43
C LYS A 343 40.81 -19.50 3.71
N HIS A 344 41.21 -18.48 2.98
CA HIS A 344 42.48 -18.39 2.26
C HIS A 344 43.54 -17.69 3.08
#